data_ffca7727204bea8ccfc1dc335442814e
#
_entry.id   ffca7727204bea8ccfc1dc335442814e
#
_cell.length_a   1.000
_cell.length_b   1.000
_cell.length_c   1.000
_cell.angle_alpha   90.00
_cell.angle_beta   90.00
_cell.angle_gamma   90.00
#
_symmetry.space_group_name_H-M   'P 1'
#
loop_
_entity.id
_entity.type
_entity.pdbx_description
1 polymer ?
#
loop_
_entity_poly.entity_id
_entity_poly.type
_entity_poly.pdbx_seq_one_letter_code
_entity_poly.pdbx_strand_id
1 'polypeptide(L)'
;MWQGRYPYANLIYFDDPAPLDPELDAWLADGEPPLFVGFGSMSGKGTDRVEGMIAEAVAASGRRCIVGAGWAGFGAGALPPGWRVPGDAPHALLFPRTAVVVHHGGSGTTAQALRAGVPQVLLPLILDQFHHAHRRYLAGSAPRPVPMEKITAAELSRAIQAALELPAGPRETAAARLRASDGRKEIVQRVVARRGTSWHFVAMGGG
;
A
#
# COMPACT_ATOMS: atom_id res chain seq x y z
N MET A 1 7.45 -4.92 25.14
CA MET A 1 6.56 -5.60 26.10
C MET A 1 5.88 -6.86 25.55
N TRP A 2 5.78 -7.04 24.23
CA TRP A 2 5.13 -8.17 23.55
C TRP A 2 6.12 -9.18 22.94
N GLN A 3 7.41 -8.86 22.86
CA GLN A 3 8.43 -9.74 22.27
C GLN A 3 8.54 -11.04 23.07
N GLY A 4 8.38 -12.16 22.37
CA GLY A 4 8.51 -13.52 22.93
C GLY A 4 7.21 -14.15 23.45
N ARG A 5 6.13 -13.41 23.69
CA ARG A 5 4.85 -13.97 24.16
C ARG A 5 3.91 -14.40 23.04
N TYR A 6 3.93 -13.70 21.90
CA TYR A 6 3.09 -13.99 20.76
C TYR A 6 3.95 -14.12 19.51
N PRO A 7 3.83 -15.22 18.78
CA PRO A 7 4.53 -15.38 17.53
C PRO A 7 3.90 -14.47 16.47
N TYR A 8 4.70 -13.63 15.86
CA TYR A 8 4.30 -12.85 14.68
C TYR A 8 4.67 -13.62 13.42
N ALA A 9 3.76 -13.64 12.45
CA ALA A 9 4.07 -14.01 11.09
C ALA A 9 4.43 -12.74 10.29
N ASN A 10 5.11 -12.93 9.17
CA ASN A 10 5.34 -11.85 8.22
C ASN A 10 4.03 -11.36 7.60
N LEU A 11 4.09 -10.21 6.90
CA LEU A 11 2.95 -9.68 6.16
C LEU A 11 2.39 -10.75 5.22
N ILE A 12 1.06 -10.87 5.21
CA ILE A 12 0.35 -11.76 4.29
C ILE A 12 0.03 -10.97 3.04
N TYR A 13 0.33 -11.56 1.88
CA TYR A 13 -0.05 -11.05 0.58
C TYR A 13 -0.58 -12.19 -0.29
N PHE A 14 -1.40 -11.84 -1.24
CA PHE A 14 -1.94 -12.77 -2.22
C PHE A 14 -1.48 -12.33 -3.60
N ASP A 15 -1.03 -13.27 -4.40
CA ASP A 15 -0.75 -13.04 -5.80
C ASP A 15 -2.02 -13.40 -6.58
N ASP A 16 -2.51 -12.42 -7.32
CA ASP A 16 -3.54 -12.65 -8.32
C ASP A 16 -2.84 -13.21 -9.56
N PRO A 17 -3.25 -14.39 -10.07
CA PRO A 17 -2.66 -14.99 -11.25
C PRO A 17 -3.08 -14.30 -12.56
N ALA A 18 -4.03 -13.38 -12.52
CA ALA A 18 -4.47 -12.67 -13.70
C ALA A 18 -3.31 -11.85 -14.32
N PRO A 19 -3.17 -11.80 -15.64
CA PRO A 19 -2.24 -10.91 -16.31
C PRO A 19 -2.71 -9.46 -16.19
N LEU A 20 -1.81 -8.51 -16.43
CA LEU A 20 -2.22 -7.12 -16.67
C LEU A 20 -3.03 -7.05 -17.98
N ASP A 21 -3.99 -6.13 -18.00
CA ASP A 21 -4.67 -5.75 -19.24
C ASP A 21 -3.63 -5.33 -20.30
N PRO A 22 -3.72 -5.80 -21.56
CA PRO A 22 -2.71 -5.51 -22.58
C PRO A 22 -2.54 -4.01 -22.88
N GLU A 23 -3.62 -3.21 -22.82
CA GLU A 23 -3.54 -1.76 -23.05
C GLU A 23 -2.81 -1.07 -21.88
N LEU A 24 -3.11 -1.50 -20.66
CA LEU A 24 -2.41 -1.02 -19.48
C LEU A 24 -0.92 -1.43 -19.51
N ASP A 25 -0.63 -2.66 -19.91
CA ASP A 25 0.74 -3.17 -20.02
C ASP A 25 1.56 -2.36 -21.03
N ALA A 26 1.01 -2.12 -22.23
CA ALA A 26 1.61 -1.27 -23.24
C ALA A 26 1.79 0.17 -22.75
N TRP A 27 0.78 0.75 -22.10
CA TRP A 27 0.87 2.09 -21.55
C TRP A 27 1.94 2.21 -20.46
N LEU A 28 2.11 1.19 -19.60
CA LEU A 28 3.17 1.16 -18.60
C LEU A 28 4.57 1.05 -19.23
N ALA A 29 4.68 0.38 -20.38
CA ALA A 29 5.94 0.25 -21.11
C ALA A 29 6.35 1.55 -21.82
N ASP A 30 5.38 2.40 -22.14
CA ASP A 30 5.58 3.65 -22.88
C ASP A 30 5.73 4.83 -21.91
N GLY A 31 6.96 5.12 -21.52
CA GLY A 31 7.36 6.32 -20.74
C GLY A 31 7.68 6.05 -19.27
N GLU A 32 7.81 7.15 -18.52
CA GLU A 32 8.25 7.12 -17.12
C GLU A 32 7.27 6.37 -16.21
N PRO A 33 7.76 5.67 -15.17
CA PRO A 33 6.91 5.00 -14.20
C PRO A 33 5.89 5.95 -13.58
N PRO A 34 4.58 5.59 -13.59
CA PRO A 34 3.53 6.43 -13.03
C PRO A 34 3.53 6.42 -11.51
N LEU A 35 2.82 7.37 -10.91
CA LEU A 35 2.33 7.23 -9.54
C LEU A 35 1.16 6.26 -9.52
N PHE A 36 1.03 5.49 -8.45
CA PHE A 36 -0.20 4.77 -8.13
C PHE A 36 -0.88 5.47 -6.94
N VAL A 37 -2.17 5.71 -7.04
CA VAL A 37 -2.99 6.27 -5.96
C VAL A 37 -4.19 5.36 -5.73
N GLY A 38 -4.33 4.82 -4.51
CA GLY A 38 -5.46 3.92 -4.22
C GLY A 38 -5.77 3.86 -2.73
N PHE A 39 -7.04 4.02 -2.39
CA PHE A 39 -7.51 4.01 -1.00
C PHE A 39 -8.51 2.87 -0.72
N GLY A 40 -8.55 1.87 -1.61
CA GLY A 40 -9.45 0.73 -1.49
C GLY A 40 -10.93 1.16 -1.53
N SER A 41 -11.78 0.39 -0.85
CA SER A 41 -13.22 0.63 -0.79
C SER A 41 -13.63 1.75 0.19
N MET A 42 -12.72 2.66 0.50
CA MET A 42 -13.03 3.78 1.41
C MET A 42 -13.89 4.83 0.68
N SER A 43 -15.19 4.54 0.58
CA SER A 43 -16.19 5.47 0.09
C SER A 43 -16.86 6.20 1.28
N GLY A 44 -16.96 7.52 1.22
CA GLY A 44 -17.59 8.31 2.28
C GLY A 44 -17.82 9.76 1.88
N LYS A 45 -18.62 10.47 2.69
CA LYS A 45 -18.82 11.92 2.52
C LYS A 45 -17.48 12.64 2.65
N GLY A 46 -17.12 13.46 1.66
CA GLY A 46 -15.86 14.25 1.64
C GLY A 46 -14.79 13.69 0.71
N THR A 47 -15.10 12.68 -0.11
CA THR A 47 -14.19 12.18 -1.15
C THR A 47 -13.81 13.27 -2.15
N ASP A 48 -14.73 14.15 -2.56
CA ASP A 48 -14.49 15.22 -3.54
C ASP A 48 -13.31 16.15 -3.14
N ARG A 49 -13.22 16.51 -1.85
CA ARG A 49 -12.09 17.31 -1.35
C ARG A 49 -10.76 16.57 -1.48
N VAL A 50 -10.77 15.28 -1.14
CA VAL A 50 -9.56 14.45 -1.17
C VAL A 50 -9.16 14.17 -2.62
N GLU A 51 -10.13 13.98 -3.50
CA GLU A 51 -9.91 13.81 -4.96
C GLU A 51 -9.25 15.04 -5.58
N GLY A 52 -9.81 16.24 -5.31
CA GLY A 52 -9.22 17.48 -5.79
C GLY A 52 -7.79 17.72 -5.29
N MET A 53 -7.57 17.46 -4.00
CA MET A 53 -6.25 17.55 -3.39
C MET A 53 -5.23 16.58 -4.04
N ILE A 54 -5.64 15.35 -4.33
CA ILE A 54 -4.76 14.37 -4.97
C ILE A 54 -4.49 14.78 -6.40
N ALA A 55 -5.52 15.20 -7.14
CA ALA A 55 -5.35 15.68 -8.51
C ALA A 55 -4.33 16.83 -8.59
N GLU A 56 -4.43 17.80 -7.68
CA GLU A 56 -3.48 18.91 -7.57
C GLU A 56 -2.05 18.42 -7.26
N ALA A 57 -1.90 17.55 -6.25
CA ALA A 57 -0.59 17.04 -5.84
C ALA A 57 0.08 16.19 -6.93
N VAL A 58 -0.69 15.36 -7.64
CA VAL A 58 -0.18 14.55 -8.75
C VAL A 58 0.18 15.44 -9.94
N ALA A 59 -0.66 16.40 -10.30
CA ALA A 59 -0.36 17.35 -11.35
C ALA A 59 0.94 18.11 -11.09
N ALA A 60 1.15 18.55 -9.85
CA ALA A 60 2.39 19.22 -9.42
C ALA A 60 3.64 18.34 -9.55
N SER A 61 3.49 17.00 -9.54
CA SER A 61 4.61 16.07 -9.74
C SER A 61 5.04 15.93 -11.21
N GLY A 62 4.20 16.36 -12.16
CA GLY A 62 4.40 16.18 -13.60
C GLY A 62 4.34 14.72 -14.07
N ARG A 63 3.96 13.77 -13.22
CA ARG A 63 3.97 12.34 -13.52
C ARG A 63 2.61 11.82 -13.98
N ARG A 64 2.65 10.78 -14.78
CA ARG A 64 1.47 9.95 -15.10
C ARG A 64 0.93 9.33 -13.82
N CYS A 65 -0.36 9.00 -13.80
CA CYS A 65 -0.99 8.45 -12.61
C CYS A 65 -1.91 7.27 -12.94
N ILE A 66 -1.87 6.27 -12.08
CA ILE A 66 -2.84 5.18 -12.01
C ILE A 66 -3.69 5.39 -10.78
N VAL A 67 -4.99 5.46 -10.94
CA VAL A 67 -5.97 5.52 -9.85
C VAL A 67 -6.55 4.14 -9.65
N GLY A 68 -6.32 3.54 -8.48
CA GLY A 68 -6.82 2.21 -8.16
C GLY A 68 -8.35 2.12 -8.18
N ALA A 69 -8.88 1.02 -8.72
CA ALA A 69 -10.30 0.72 -8.71
C ALA A 69 -10.85 0.69 -7.26
N GLY A 70 -12.12 1.04 -7.11
CA GLY A 70 -12.78 1.05 -5.79
C GLY A 70 -12.83 2.41 -5.12
N TRP A 71 -12.23 3.44 -5.69
CA TRP A 71 -12.42 4.80 -5.21
C TRP A 71 -13.63 5.41 -5.93
N ALA A 72 -14.78 5.38 -5.25
CA ALA A 72 -16.04 5.87 -5.78
C ALA A 72 -15.91 7.36 -6.15
N GLY A 73 -16.02 7.67 -7.42
CA GLY A 73 -15.99 9.04 -7.93
C GLY A 73 -14.75 9.38 -8.75
N PHE A 74 -13.58 8.85 -8.45
CA PHE A 74 -12.39 9.07 -9.29
C PHE A 74 -12.62 8.41 -10.67
N GLY A 75 -12.87 9.23 -11.68
CA GLY A 75 -13.13 8.76 -13.03
C GLY A 75 -14.59 8.81 -13.44
N ALA A 76 -15.52 9.30 -12.61
CA ALA A 76 -16.88 9.65 -13.06
C ALA A 76 -16.89 10.83 -14.03
N GLY A 77 -15.81 11.63 -14.06
CA GLY A 77 -15.51 12.67 -15.03
C GLY A 77 -14.37 12.29 -15.98
N ALA A 78 -14.01 13.19 -16.89
CA ALA A 78 -12.83 13.02 -17.74
C ALA A 78 -11.57 13.06 -16.88
N LEU A 79 -10.78 11.98 -16.92
CA LEU A 79 -9.48 11.93 -16.26
C LEU A 79 -8.51 12.93 -16.90
N PRO A 80 -7.62 13.54 -16.10
CA PRO A 80 -6.53 14.34 -16.64
C PRO A 80 -5.70 13.55 -17.67
N PRO A 81 -5.11 14.22 -18.67
CA PRO A 81 -4.18 13.56 -19.60
C PRO A 81 -3.07 12.80 -18.85
N GLY A 82 -2.76 11.59 -19.28
CA GLY A 82 -1.74 10.76 -18.63
C GLY A 82 -2.21 9.99 -17.39
N TRP A 83 -3.51 10.05 -17.07
CA TRP A 83 -4.10 9.25 -15.99
C TRP A 83 -4.83 8.02 -16.54
N ARG A 84 -4.84 6.95 -15.74
CA ARG A 84 -5.57 5.70 -16.04
C ARG A 84 -6.27 5.17 -14.80
N VAL A 85 -7.44 4.58 -15.01
CA VAL A 85 -8.07 3.68 -14.02
C VAL A 85 -7.94 2.27 -14.57
N PRO A 86 -7.10 1.42 -13.96
CA PRO A 86 -6.81 0.10 -14.49
C PRO A 86 -7.87 -0.82 -13.98
N GLY A 87 -8.94 -1.05 -14.14
CA GLY A 87 -9.83 -2.10 -13.58
C GLY A 87 -9.19 -2.88 -12.40
N ASP A 88 -9.41 -4.16 -12.33
CA ASP A 88 -8.77 -5.04 -11.35
C ASP A 88 -7.35 -5.44 -11.84
N ALA A 89 -6.39 -4.56 -11.61
CA ALA A 89 -4.99 -4.84 -11.95
C ALA A 89 -4.25 -5.49 -10.77
N PRO A 90 -3.59 -6.65 -10.96
CA PRO A 90 -2.82 -7.31 -9.91
C PRO A 90 -1.70 -6.41 -9.40
N HIS A 91 -1.74 -6.06 -8.13
CA HIS A 91 -0.72 -5.21 -7.50
C HIS A 91 0.70 -5.81 -7.61
N ALA A 92 0.81 -7.13 -7.61
CA ALA A 92 2.08 -7.83 -7.75
C ALA A 92 2.78 -7.55 -9.09
N LEU A 93 2.01 -7.33 -10.16
CA LEU A 93 2.50 -7.00 -11.50
C LEU A 93 2.58 -5.49 -11.72
N LEU A 94 1.68 -4.73 -11.11
CA LEU A 94 1.57 -3.29 -11.29
C LEU A 94 2.60 -2.50 -10.49
N PHE A 95 2.74 -2.77 -9.19
CA PHE A 95 3.58 -1.96 -8.30
C PHE A 95 5.07 -1.93 -8.68
N PRO A 96 5.70 -3.02 -9.17
CA PRO A 96 7.09 -2.95 -9.63
C PRO A 96 7.32 -1.96 -10.79
N ARG A 97 6.25 -1.52 -11.45
CA ARG A 97 6.29 -0.60 -12.59
C ARG A 97 5.82 0.81 -12.23
N THR A 98 5.65 1.10 -10.94
CA THR A 98 5.25 2.43 -10.43
C THR A 98 6.42 3.13 -9.75
N ALA A 99 6.42 4.46 -9.77
CA ALA A 99 7.45 5.26 -9.11
C ALA A 99 7.20 5.40 -7.61
N VAL A 100 5.94 5.56 -7.20
CA VAL A 100 5.48 5.70 -5.80
C VAL A 100 4.08 5.13 -5.69
N VAL A 101 3.78 4.48 -4.57
CA VAL A 101 2.43 4.03 -4.21
C VAL A 101 1.88 4.92 -3.10
N VAL A 102 0.83 5.69 -3.40
CA VAL A 102 0.11 6.54 -2.45
C VAL A 102 -1.13 5.80 -1.97
N HIS A 103 -1.26 5.55 -0.67
CA HIS A 103 -2.36 4.77 -0.13
C HIS A 103 -2.63 5.03 1.37
N HIS A 104 -3.73 4.48 1.89
CA HIS A 104 -4.13 4.67 3.29
C HIS A 104 -3.34 3.85 4.32
N GLY A 105 -2.55 2.87 3.90
CA GLY A 105 -1.79 2.02 4.83
C GLY A 105 -2.47 0.70 5.21
N GLY A 106 -3.48 0.27 4.46
CA GLY A 106 -4.06 -1.08 4.63
C GLY A 106 -2.99 -2.16 4.46
N SER A 107 -3.10 -3.26 5.23
CA SER A 107 -2.07 -4.30 5.34
C SER A 107 -1.70 -4.92 3.98
N GLY A 108 -2.69 -5.24 3.13
CA GLY A 108 -2.48 -5.86 1.83
C GLY A 108 -1.71 -4.96 0.86
N THR A 109 -2.15 -3.71 0.69
CA THR A 109 -1.46 -2.73 -0.18
C THR A 109 -0.05 -2.43 0.33
N THR A 110 0.10 -2.25 1.66
CA THR A 110 1.41 -2.05 2.30
C THR A 110 2.36 -3.22 2.02
N ALA A 111 1.86 -4.47 2.13
CA ALA A 111 2.65 -5.67 1.88
C ALA A 111 3.09 -5.77 0.41
N GLN A 112 2.18 -5.54 -0.53
CA GLN A 112 2.48 -5.62 -1.97
C GLN A 112 3.45 -4.53 -2.40
N ALA A 113 3.27 -3.28 -1.95
CA ALA A 113 4.19 -2.19 -2.26
C ALA A 113 5.59 -2.41 -1.64
N LEU A 114 5.64 -2.96 -0.40
CA LEU A 114 6.91 -3.33 0.24
C LEU A 114 7.62 -4.46 -0.53
N ARG A 115 6.88 -5.49 -0.93
CA ARG A 115 7.39 -6.61 -1.71
C ARG A 115 7.95 -6.17 -3.07
N ALA A 116 7.30 -5.19 -3.69
CA ALA A 116 7.76 -4.58 -4.93
C ALA A 116 9.02 -3.70 -4.76
N GLY A 117 9.36 -3.32 -3.53
CA GLY A 117 10.48 -2.40 -3.25
C GLY A 117 10.19 -0.96 -3.64
N VAL A 118 8.94 -0.60 -3.84
CA VAL A 118 8.52 0.74 -4.27
C VAL A 118 8.37 1.67 -3.07
N PRO A 119 8.76 2.96 -3.19
CA PRO A 119 8.49 3.94 -2.15
C PRO A 119 6.99 4.12 -1.93
N GLN A 120 6.59 4.35 -0.68
CA GLN A 120 5.19 4.49 -0.30
C GLN A 120 4.94 5.87 0.32
N VAL A 121 3.82 6.49 -0.02
CA VAL A 121 3.27 7.62 0.73
C VAL A 121 2.01 7.14 1.44
N LEU A 122 2.03 7.14 2.77
CA LEU A 122 0.94 6.62 3.57
C LEU A 122 0.14 7.73 4.21
N LEU A 123 -1.15 7.75 3.94
CA LEU A 123 -2.14 8.68 4.47
C LEU A 123 -3.10 7.90 5.38
N PRO A 124 -2.68 7.56 6.61
CA PRO A 124 -3.50 6.75 7.49
C PRO A 124 -4.76 7.50 7.93
N LEU A 125 -5.88 6.77 8.04
CA LEU A 125 -7.16 7.26 8.49
C LEU A 125 -7.61 6.60 9.79
N ILE A 126 -7.48 5.28 9.91
CA ILE A 126 -7.99 4.50 11.04
C ILE A 126 -7.03 3.38 11.48
N LEU A 127 -7.15 2.96 12.74
CA LEU A 127 -6.65 1.72 13.31
C LEU A 127 -5.17 1.39 13.01
N ASP A 128 -4.94 0.22 12.43
CA ASP A 128 -3.63 -0.36 12.10
C ASP A 128 -2.87 0.39 11.01
N GLN A 129 -3.57 1.22 10.24
CA GLN A 129 -2.96 2.04 9.18
C GLN A 129 -1.88 2.98 9.75
N PHE A 130 -2.12 3.57 10.93
CA PHE A 130 -1.13 4.41 11.62
C PHE A 130 0.12 3.61 12.01
N HIS A 131 -0.07 2.36 12.45
CA HIS A 131 1.04 1.47 12.79
C HIS A 131 1.86 1.14 11.54
N HIS A 132 1.21 0.73 10.44
CA HIS A 132 1.88 0.42 9.18
C HIS A 132 2.65 1.64 8.65
N ALA A 133 2.02 2.81 8.64
CA ALA A 133 2.62 4.05 8.18
C ALA A 133 3.89 4.40 8.99
N HIS A 134 3.79 4.35 10.32
CA HIS A 134 4.93 4.61 11.19
C HIS A 134 6.07 3.60 11.00
N ARG A 135 5.74 2.32 10.86
CA ARG A 135 6.74 1.26 10.61
C ARG A 135 7.44 1.43 9.25
N ARG A 136 6.74 1.90 8.21
CA ARG A 136 7.35 2.18 6.89
C ARG A 136 8.28 3.38 6.95
N TYR A 137 7.90 4.42 7.67
CA TYR A 137 8.76 5.57 7.94
C TYR A 137 10.05 5.16 8.66
N LEU A 138 9.95 4.44 9.76
CA LEU A 138 11.13 3.98 10.52
C LEU A 138 12.04 3.03 9.71
N ALA A 139 11.47 2.30 8.75
CA ALA A 139 12.22 1.40 7.86
C ALA A 139 12.83 2.11 6.65
N GLY A 140 12.66 3.43 6.51
CA GLY A 140 13.18 4.20 5.37
C GLY A 140 12.51 3.87 4.03
N SER A 141 11.30 3.28 4.05
CA SER A 141 10.53 2.94 2.85
C SER A 141 9.38 3.88 2.56
N ALA A 142 9.18 4.89 3.39
CA ALA A 142 8.19 5.95 3.25
C ALA A 142 8.68 7.25 3.90
N PRO A 143 8.28 8.43 3.43
CA PRO A 143 8.43 9.67 4.17
C PRO A 143 7.55 9.67 5.42
N ARG A 144 7.69 10.69 6.27
CA ARG A 144 6.87 10.82 7.48
C ARG A 144 5.39 10.83 7.11
N PRO A 145 4.57 9.96 7.70
CA PRO A 145 3.15 9.89 7.38
C PRO A 145 2.39 11.10 7.90
N VAL A 146 1.39 11.53 7.16
CA VAL A 146 0.45 12.57 7.56
C VAL A 146 -0.96 11.97 7.54
N PRO A 147 -1.76 12.11 8.61
CA PRO A 147 -3.14 11.63 8.61
C PRO A 147 -3.95 12.26 7.47
N MET A 148 -4.78 11.45 6.80
CA MET A 148 -5.57 11.89 5.65
C MET A 148 -6.47 13.10 5.96
N GLU A 149 -6.98 13.19 7.18
CA GLU A 149 -7.82 14.30 7.62
C GLU A 149 -7.10 15.65 7.65
N LYS A 150 -5.77 15.62 7.83
CA LYS A 150 -4.94 16.82 8.05
C LYS A 150 -4.11 17.20 6.83
N ILE A 151 -4.02 16.30 5.83
CA ILE A 151 -3.15 16.55 4.69
C ILE A 151 -3.72 17.62 3.75
N THR A 152 -2.84 18.43 3.22
CA THR A 152 -3.11 19.42 2.16
C THR A 152 -2.47 18.96 0.85
N ALA A 153 -2.90 19.51 -0.29
CA ALA A 153 -2.28 19.22 -1.59
C ALA A 153 -0.77 19.51 -1.60
N ALA A 154 -0.37 20.62 -1.01
CA ALA A 154 1.04 21.00 -0.91
C ALA A 154 1.85 20.02 -0.04
N GLU A 155 1.29 19.51 1.04
CA GLU A 155 1.94 18.48 1.88
C GLU A 155 2.02 17.15 1.17
N LEU A 156 0.97 16.74 0.45
CA LEU A 156 0.98 15.52 -0.35
C LEU A 156 2.01 15.62 -1.49
N SER A 157 2.08 16.73 -2.19
CA SER A 157 3.10 16.98 -3.21
C SER A 157 4.51 16.84 -2.64
N ARG A 158 4.79 17.46 -1.49
CA ARG A 158 6.08 17.32 -0.80
C ARG A 158 6.36 15.88 -0.37
N ALA A 159 5.34 15.16 0.11
CA ALA A 159 5.50 13.75 0.49
C ALA A 159 5.78 12.85 -0.72
N ILE A 160 5.14 13.08 -1.86
CA ILE A 160 5.43 12.38 -3.12
C ILE A 160 6.87 12.65 -3.56
N GLN A 161 7.30 13.91 -3.55
CA GLN A 161 8.66 14.28 -3.92
C GLN A 161 9.69 13.63 -2.98
N ALA A 162 9.47 13.70 -1.67
CA ALA A 162 10.32 13.05 -0.69
C ALA A 162 10.37 11.52 -0.88
N ALA A 163 9.26 10.90 -1.30
CA ALA A 163 9.23 9.46 -1.60
C ALA A 163 10.06 9.11 -2.83
N LEU A 164 10.02 9.94 -3.87
CA LEU A 164 10.84 9.76 -5.09
C LEU A 164 12.35 9.84 -4.79
N GLU A 165 12.74 10.61 -3.80
CA GLU A 165 14.13 10.83 -3.38
C GLU A 165 14.65 9.81 -2.37
N LEU A 166 13.79 8.92 -1.86
CA LEU A 166 14.19 7.91 -0.87
C LEU A 166 15.26 6.96 -1.42
N PRO A 167 16.30 6.66 -0.63
CA PRO A 167 17.32 5.69 -1.01
C PRO A 167 16.73 4.29 -1.31
N ALA A 168 17.24 3.63 -2.36
CA ALA A 168 16.77 2.31 -2.75
C ALA A 168 17.14 1.21 -1.73
N GLY A 169 18.34 1.26 -1.17
CA GLY A 169 18.89 0.20 -0.34
C GLY A 169 18.00 -0.29 0.81
N PRO A 170 17.45 0.57 1.69
CA PRO A 170 16.55 0.14 2.75
C PRO A 170 15.28 -0.55 2.22
N ARG A 171 14.70 -0.05 1.12
CA ARG A 171 13.51 -0.59 0.49
C ARG A 171 13.77 -1.96 -0.13
N GLU A 172 14.85 -2.09 -0.86
CA GLU A 172 15.27 -3.34 -1.50
C GLU A 172 15.60 -4.42 -0.47
N THR A 173 16.28 -4.06 0.62
CA THR A 173 16.55 -4.97 1.73
C THR A 173 15.25 -5.48 2.34
N ALA A 174 14.30 -4.60 2.61
CA ALA A 174 13.01 -4.97 3.17
C ALA A 174 12.18 -5.83 2.20
N ALA A 175 12.19 -5.48 0.91
CA ALA A 175 11.54 -6.25 -0.14
C ALA A 175 12.13 -7.66 -0.29
N ALA A 176 13.45 -7.79 -0.30
CA ALA A 176 14.13 -9.07 -0.36
C ALA A 176 13.77 -9.99 0.83
N ARG A 177 13.75 -9.44 2.04
CA ARG A 177 13.32 -10.17 3.24
C ARG A 177 11.87 -10.65 3.14
N LEU A 178 10.98 -9.80 2.63
CA LEU A 178 9.57 -10.17 2.49
C LEU A 178 9.38 -11.24 1.40
N ARG A 179 10.08 -11.13 0.27
CA ARG A 179 10.04 -12.15 -0.80
C ARG A 179 10.61 -13.50 -0.37
N ALA A 180 11.60 -13.51 0.53
CA ALA A 180 12.19 -14.73 1.08
C ALA A 180 11.31 -15.41 2.13
N SER A 181 10.24 -14.79 2.59
CA SER A 181 9.32 -15.31 3.62
C SER A 181 7.93 -15.53 3.04
N ASP A 182 7.21 -16.48 3.62
CA ASP A 182 5.79 -16.73 3.30
C ASP A 182 4.98 -16.73 4.60
N GLY A 183 4.40 -15.59 4.93
CA GLY A 183 3.62 -15.42 6.14
C GLY A 183 2.46 -16.41 6.26
N ARG A 184 1.88 -16.87 5.13
CA ARG A 184 0.82 -17.89 5.12
C ARG A 184 1.36 -19.24 5.56
N LYS A 185 2.49 -19.68 4.99
CA LYS A 185 3.16 -20.92 5.40
C LYS A 185 3.59 -20.86 6.85
N GLU A 186 4.13 -19.74 7.31
CA GLU A 186 4.51 -19.54 8.71
C GLU A 186 3.31 -19.72 9.64
N ILE A 187 2.16 -19.16 9.31
CA ILE A 187 0.92 -19.30 10.10
C ILE A 187 0.47 -20.76 10.11
N VAL A 188 0.37 -21.39 8.94
CA VAL A 188 -0.05 -22.80 8.81
C VAL A 188 0.85 -23.71 9.62
N GLN A 189 2.16 -23.58 9.49
CA GLN A 189 3.13 -24.37 10.25
C GLN A 189 2.94 -24.21 11.75
N ARG A 190 2.71 -22.99 12.24
CA ARG A 190 2.49 -22.72 13.66
C ARG A 190 1.17 -23.28 14.17
N VAL A 191 0.10 -23.22 13.37
CA VAL A 191 -1.21 -23.80 13.70
C VAL A 191 -1.13 -25.32 13.75
N VAL A 192 -0.47 -25.94 12.76
CA VAL A 192 -0.31 -27.40 12.72
C VAL A 192 0.58 -27.91 13.85
N ALA A 193 1.70 -27.23 14.12
CA ALA A 193 2.58 -27.59 15.24
C ALA A 193 1.88 -27.52 16.60
N ARG A 194 0.92 -26.60 16.76
CA ARG A 194 0.13 -26.50 18.00
C ARG A 194 -1.01 -27.52 18.13
N ARG A 195 -1.42 -28.19 17.06
CA ARG A 195 -2.43 -29.26 17.14
C ARG A 195 -1.96 -30.47 17.95
N GLY A 196 -0.67 -30.62 18.20
CA GLY A 196 -0.09 -31.64 19.10
C GLY A 196 -0.08 -31.20 20.58
N THR A 197 -0.36 -29.97 20.90
CA THR A 197 -0.48 -29.46 22.28
C THR A 197 -1.93 -29.12 22.58
N SER A 198 -2.49 -29.78 23.58
CA SER A 198 -3.88 -29.60 24.03
C SER A 198 -4.24 -28.14 24.21
N TRP A 199 -5.31 -27.67 23.55
CA TRP A 199 -5.84 -26.32 23.74
C TRP A 199 -6.53 -26.26 25.10
N HIS A 200 -5.86 -25.74 26.10
CA HIS A 200 -6.56 -25.31 27.30
C HIS A 200 -7.24 -23.96 27.01
N PHE A 201 -8.52 -24.03 26.69
CA PHE A 201 -9.40 -22.88 26.73
C PHE A 201 -9.47 -22.44 28.20
N VAL A 202 -8.76 -21.37 28.54
CA VAL A 202 -9.05 -20.64 29.78
C VAL A 202 -10.34 -19.90 29.53
N ALA A 203 -11.45 -20.53 29.89
CA ALA A 203 -12.72 -19.85 30.06
C ALA A 203 -12.48 -18.78 31.14
N MET A 204 -12.51 -17.53 30.75
CA MET A 204 -12.63 -16.43 31.71
C MET A 204 -14.00 -16.57 32.33
N GLY A 205 -14.05 -17.28 33.45
CA GLY A 205 -15.26 -17.37 34.31
C GLY A 205 -15.61 -15.97 34.78
N GLY A 206 -16.81 -15.57 34.50
CA GLY A 206 -17.42 -14.39 35.12
C GLY A 206 -17.55 -14.61 36.62
N GLY A 207 -17.26 -13.59 37.35
CA GLY A 207 -17.52 -13.32 38.74
C GLY A 207 -17.70 -11.82 38.88
#